data_2eef37d493153dffc48c7506d07015f7
#
_entry.id   2eef37d493153dffc48c7506d07015f7
#
_cell.length_a   1.000
_cell.length_b   1.000
_cell.length_c   1.000
_cell.angle_alpha   90.00
_cell.angle_beta   90.00
_cell.angle_gamma   90.00
#
_symmetry.space_group_name_H-M   'P 1'
#
loop_
_entity.id
_entity.type
_entity.pdbx_description
1 polymer ?
#
loop_
_entity_poly.entity_id
_entity_poly.type
_entity_poly.pdbx_seq_one_letter_code
_entity_poly.pdbx_strand_id
1 'polypeptide(L)'
;MALAANKLAEVEGGQVVVKDGQVIGLVELAIGGLMSTERAETVAEKTNTILKGFRTCGCNLNNPNMQLSRLALVVNPELRLSDKCLVDVTHFTFLPVIEGPAK
;
A
#
# COMPACT_ATOMS: atom_id res chain seq x y z
N MET A 1 0.74 -5.55 9.65
CA MET A 1 1.43 -4.38 9.06
C MET A 1 2.89 -4.66 8.78
N ALA A 2 3.74 -5.00 9.78
CA ALA A 2 5.18 -5.22 9.57
C ALA A 2 5.48 -6.30 8.51
N LEU A 3 4.79 -7.44 8.53
CA LEU A 3 4.96 -8.48 7.52
C LEU A 3 4.67 -7.96 6.10
N ALA A 4 3.61 -7.17 5.94
CA ALA A 4 3.27 -6.57 4.65
C ALA A 4 4.35 -5.60 4.16
N ALA A 5 4.85 -4.73 5.04
CA ALA A 5 5.91 -3.79 4.70
C ALA A 5 7.21 -4.51 4.33
N ASN A 6 7.61 -5.53 5.09
CA ASN A 6 8.80 -6.33 4.80
C ASN A 6 8.67 -7.08 3.47
N LYS A 7 7.48 -7.60 3.16
CA LYS A 7 7.25 -8.28 1.88
C LYS A 7 7.33 -7.32 0.70
N LEU A 8 6.81 -6.13 0.83
CA LEU A 8 6.93 -5.09 -0.21
C LEU A 8 8.38 -4.63 -0.39
N ALA A 9 9.15 -4.52 0.68
CA ALA A 9 10.57 -4.20 0.60
C ALA A 9 11.37 -5.31 -0.12
N GLU A 10 11.04 -6.57 0.14
CA GLU A 10 11.68 -7.73 -0.51
C GLU A 10 11.45 -7.74 -2.04
N VAL A 11 10.26 -7.37 -2.50
CA VAL A 11 9.89 -7.38 -3.92
C VAL A 11 10.07 -6.02 -4.62
N GLU A 12 10.67 -5.06 -3.93
CA GLU A 12 10.97 -3.71 -4.44
C GLU A 12 9.73 -2.85 -4.75
N GLY A 13 8.59 -3.21 -4.20
CA GLY A 13 7.34 -2.47 -4.31
C GLY A 13 6.19 -3.27 -4.92
N GLY A 14 4.99 -2.75 -4.78
CA GLY A 14 3.78 -3.39 -5.29
C GLY A 14 2.60 -3.27 -4.36
N GLN A 15 1.75 -4.28 -4.39
CA GLN A 15 0.56 -4.37 -3.53
C GLN A 15 0.54 -5.74 -2.85
N VAL A 16 0.21 -5.74 -1.56
CA VAL A 16 0.15 -6.98 -0.78
C VAL A 16 -1.05 -6.97 0.15
N VAL A 17 -1.68 -8.11 0.30
CA VAL A 17 -2.70 -8.36 1.33
C VAL A 17 -2.21 -9.47 2.25
N VAL A 18 -2.19 -9.18 3.53
CA VAL A 18 -1.78 -10.11 4.58
C VAL A 18 -2.94 -10.34 5.53
N LYS A 19 -3.21 -11.61 5.83
CA LYS A 19 -4.20 -12.00 6.82
C LYS A 19 -3.65 -13.14 7.67
N ASP A 20 -3.84 -13.05 9.00
CA ASP A 20 -3.43 -14.08 9.97
C ASP A 20 -1.97 -14.52 9.82
N GLY A 21 -1.07 -13.56 9.59
CA GLY A 21 0.37 -13.81 9.43
C GLY A 21 0.77 -14.43 8.09
N GLN A 22 -0.13 -14.47 7.12
CA GLN A 22 0.12 -15.03 5.79
C GLN A 22 -0.17 -14.02 4.69
N VAL A 23 0.65 -14.05 3.64
CA VAL A 23 0.41 -13.28 2.41
C VAL A 23 -0.64 -14.02 1.59
N ILE A 24 -1.81 -13.42 1.43
CA ILE A 24 -2.94 -13.99 0.67
C ILE A 24 -3.09 -13.37 -0.72
N GLY A 25 -2.36 -12.32 -1.02
CA GLY A 25 -2.31 -11.69 -2.34
C GLY A 25 -1.08 -10.83 -2.47
N LEU A 26 -0.43 -10.87 -3.62
CA LEU A 26 0.76 -10.09 -3.93
C LEU A 26 0.80 -9.75 -5.41
N VAL A 27 1.01 -8.47 -5.72
CA VAL A 27 1.38 -8.00 -7.06
C VAL A 27 2.71 -7.26 -6.93
N GLU A 28 3.75 -7.82 -7.52
CA GLU A 28 5.06 -7.18 -7.57
C GLU A 28 5.07 -6.13 -8.67
N LEU A 29 5.52 -4.94 -8.35
CA LEU A 29 5.65 -3.83 -9.27
C LEU A 29 7.08 -3.29 -9.17
N ALA A 30 8.02 -4.01 -9.78
CA ALA A 30 9.45 -3.79 -9.63
C ALA A 30 9.94 -2.45 -10.20
N ILE A 31 9.16 -1.81 -11.08
CA ILE A 31 9.53 -0.53 -11.68
C ILE A 31 8.88 0.60 -10.89
N GLY A 32 9.63 1.14 -9.94
CA GLY A 32 9.20 2.26 -9.09
C GLY A 32 7.99 1.97 -8.19
N GLY A 33 7.65 0.71 -7.96
CA GLY A 33 6.44 0.33 -7.24
C GLY A 33 5.13 0.54 -8.01
N LEU A 34 5.20 0.85 -9.31
CA LEU A 34 4.07 1.26 -10.14
C LEU A 34 3.83 0.38 -11.36
N MET A 35 4.87 -0.23 -11.91
CA MET A 35 4.77 -1.03 -13.13
C MET A 35 5.43 -2.39 -12.96
N SER A 36 4.86 -3.39 -13.62
CA SER A 36 5.37 -4.75 -13.67
C SER A 36 6.20 -5.00 -14.92
N THR A 37 7.17 -5.90 -14.82
CA THR A 37 7.90 -6.46 -15.96
C THR A 37 7.24 -7.73 -16.52
N GLU A 38 6.17 -8.19 -15.88
CA GLU A 38 5.44 -9.39 -16.29
C GLU A 38 4.43 -9.08 -17.40
N ARG A 39 3.94 -10.13 -18.05
CA ARG A 39 2.89 -10.01 -19.05
C ARG A 39 1.57 -9.54 -18.42
N ALA A 40 0.76 -8.84 -19.21
CA ALA A 40 -0.51 -8.27 -18.74
C ALA A 40 -1.46 -9.33 -18.16
N GLU A 41 -1.51 -10.52 -18.76
CA GLU A 41 -2.34 -11.62 -18.29
C GLU A 41 -1.95 -12.07 -16.88
N THR A 42 -0.65 -12.21 -16.63
CA THR A 42 -0.12 -12.58 -15.31
C THR A 42 -0.42 -11.52 -14.25
N VAL A 43 -0.25 -10.25 -14.61
CA VAL A 43 -0.56 -9.13 -13.71
C VAL A 43 -2.06 -9.08 -13.40
N ALA A 44 -2.92 -9.35 -14.38
CA ALA A 44 -4.37 -9.40 -14.19
C ALA A 44 -4.77 -10.51 -13.22
N GLU A 45 -4.18 -11.70 -13.32
CA GLU A 45 -4.41 -12.81 -12.39
C GLU A 45 -3.99 -12.44 -10.96
N LYS A 46 -2.81 -11.85 -10.79
CA LYS A 46 -2.31 -11.39 -9.49
C LYS A 46 -3.21 -10.30 -8.90
N THR A 47 -3.67 -9.36 -9.72
CA THR A 47 -4.61 -8.30 -9.30
C THR A 47 -5.94 -8.89 -8.83
N ASN A 48 -6.43 -9.93 -9.48
CA ASN A 48 -7.63 -10.65 -9.03
C ASN A 48 -7.41 -11.31 -7.65
N THR A 49 -6.22 -11.81 -7.39
CA THR A 49 -5.85 -12.34 -6.06
C THR A 49 -5.88 -11.26 -5.00
N ILE A 50 -5.38 -10.07 -5.29
CA ILE A 50 -5.45 -8.89 -4.42
C ILE A 50 -6.92 -8.53 -4.14
N LEU A 51 -7.76 -8.48 -5.15
CA LEU A 51 -9.20 -8.17 -5.00
C LEU A 51 -9.89 -9.18 -4.08
N LYS A 52 -9.63 -10.48 -4.28
CA LYS A 52 -10.12 -11.53 -3.40
C LYS A 52 -9.62 -11.37 -1.97
N GLY A 53 -8.36 -10.99 -1.80
CA GLY A 53 -7.76 -10.69 -0.51
C GLY A 53 -8.46 -9.54 0.21
N PHE A 54 -8.76 -8.44 -0.47
CA PHE A 54 -9.56 -7.35 0.09
C PHE A 54 -10.93 -7.83 0.56
N ARG A 55 -11.63 -8.65 -0.24
CA ARG A 55 -12.93 -9.22 0.14
C ARG A 55 -12.82 -10.12 1.36
N THR A 56 -11.79 -10.95 1.42
CA THR A 56 -11.51 -11.83 2.56
C THR A 56 -11.25 -11.03 3.85
N CYS A 57 -10.65 -9.85 3.74
CA CYS A 57 -10.45 -8.94 4.86
C CYS A 57 -11.67 -8.07 5.20
N GLY A 58 -12.81 -8.25 4.52
CA GLY A 58 -14.05 -7.53 4.80
C GLY A 58 -14.21 -6.19 4.07
N CYS A 59 -13.36 -5.91 3.09
CA CYS A 59 -13.46 -4.69 2.29
C CYS A 59 -14.58 -4.79 1.26
N ASN A 60 -15.58 -3.91 1.34
CA ASN A 60 -16.76 -3.89 0.46
C ASN A 60 -16.74 -2.75 -0.57
N LEU A 61 -15.61 -2.06 -0.72
CA LEU A 61 -15.47 -1.01 -1.73
C LEU A 61 -15.63 -1.56 -3.15
N ASN A 62 -16.24 -0.80 -4.05
CA ASN A 62 -16.46 -1.23 -5.43
C ASN A 62 -15.15 -1.46 -6.18
N ASN A 63 -14.19 -0.57 -5.99
CA ASN A 63 -12.86 -0.68 -6.58
C ASN A 63 -11.79 -0.41 -5.50
N PRO A 64 -11.57 -1.38 -4.59
CA PRO A 64 -10.69 -1.17 -3.44
C PRO A 64 -9.26 -0.85 -3.86
N ASN A 65 -8.78 -1.44 -4.94
CA ASN A 65 -7.42 -1.24 -5.44
C ASN A 65 -7.16 0.23 -5.78
N MET A 66 -8.03 0.84 -6.58
CA MET A 66 -7.91 2.24 -6.95
C MET A 66 -8.21 3.19 -5.79
N GLN A 67 -9.20 2.85 -4.97
CA GLN A 67 -9.60 3.71 -3.86
C GLN A 67 -8.54 3.75 -2.75
N LEU A 68 -7.95 2.62 -2.40
CA LEU A 68 -6.91 2.54 -1.37
C LEU A 68 -5.54 3.01 -1.86
N SER A 69 -5.25 2.90 -3.17
CA SER A 69 -3.99 3.42 -3.72
C SER A 69 -3.81 4.93 -3.49
N ARG A 70 -4.90 5.67 -3.38
CA ARG A 70 -4.87 7.10 -3.06
C ARG A 70 -4.28 7.41 -1.69
N LEU A 71 -4.33 6.47 -0.76
CA LEU A 71 -3.73 6.64 0.57
C LEU A 71 -2.21 6.68 0.53
N ALA A 72 -1.60 6.07 -0.47
CA ALA A 72 -0.15 6.06 -0.67
C ALA A 72 0.38 7.34 -1.34
N LEU A 73 -0.49 8.16 -1.92
CA LEU A 73 -0.09 9.38 -2.61
C LEU A 73 0.15 10.52 -1.61
N VAL A 74 1.38 10.97 -1.51
CA VAL A 74 1.80 12.03 -0.56
C VAL A 74 1.26 13.42 -0.89
N VAL A 75 0.56 13.57 -2.00
CA VAL A 75 -0.06 14.83 -2.45
C VAL A 75 -1.52 14.96 -2.07
N ASN A 76 -2.12 13.91 -1.55
CA ASN A 76 -3.53 13.95 -1.13
C ASN A 76 -3.64 14.34 0.35
N PRO A 77 -4.49 15.33 0.69
CA PRO A 77 -4.77 15.65 2.08
C PRO A 77 -5.33 14.44 2.86
N GLU A 78 -5.30 14.47 4.18
CA GLU A 78 -4.63 15.48 5.00
C GLU A 78 -3.22 15.03 5.40
N LEU A 79 -3.10 13.87 6.07
CA LEU A 79 -1.83 13.30 6.51
C LEU A 79 -1.43 12.12 5.62
N ARG A 80 -0.16 12.08 5.23
CA ARG A 80 0.40 10.96 4.45
C ARG A 80 1.77 10.56 4.99
N LEU A 81 2.08 9.29 4.82
CA LEU A 81 3.39 8.75 5.16
C LEU A 81 4.28 8.75 3.92
N SER A 82 5.47 9.34 4.04
CA SER A 82 6.48 9.34 2.99
C SER A 82 7.70 8.50 3.40
N ASP A 83 8.65 8.38 2.51
CA ASP A 83 9.95 7.75 2.77
C ASP A 83 10.81 8.52 3.79
N LYS A 84 10.48 9.78 4.06
CA LYS A 84 11.22 10.65 4.99
C LYS A 84 10.52 10.81 6.33
N CYS A 85 9.22 11.03 6.33
CA CYS A 85 8.45 11.24 7.55
C CYS A 85 6.95 11.34 7.26
N LEU A 86 6.17 11.65 8.30
CA LEU A 86 4.77 12.00 8.16
C LEU A 86 4.65 13.39 7.51
N VAL A 87 3.78 13.52 6.52
CA VAL A 87 3.54 14.76 5.78
C VAL A 87 2.15 15.30 6.11
N ASP A 88 2.09 16.52 6.60
CA ASP A 88 0.87 17.31 6.59
C ASP A 88 0.75 18.00 5.24
N VAL A 89 -0.03 17.41 4.36
CA VAL A 89 -0.17 17.88 2.98
C VAL A 89 -0.90 19.22 2.92
N THR A 90 -1.85 19.45 3.84
CA THR A 90 -2.63 20.69 3.90
C THR A 90 -1.75 21.89 4.23
N HIS A 91 -0.79 21.72 5.13
CA HIS A 91 0.10 22.79 5.58
C HIS A 91 1.50 22.76 4.96
N PHE A 92 1.77 21.79 4.06
CA PHE A 92 3.08 21.59 3.41
C PHE A 92 4.24 21.49 4.41
N THR A 93 4.04 20.70 5.46
CA THR A 93 5.04 20.54 6.52
C THR A 93 5.26 19.08 6.89
N PHE A 94 6.45 18.80 7.41
CA PHE A 94 6.78 17.49 7.94
C PHE A 94 6.44 17.43 9.43
N LEU A 95 5.87 16.30 9.84
CA LEU A 95 5.54 16.03 11.23
C LEU A 95 6.32 14.80 11.71
N PRO A 96 6.62 14.70 13.00
CA PRO A 96 7.22 13.49 13.56
C PRO A 96 6.24 12.31 13.44
N VAL A 97 6.75 11.15 13.07
CA VAL A 97 5.96 9.91 12.98
C VAL A 97 5.54 9.43 14.37
N ILE A 98 6.36 9.67 15.35
CA ILE A 98 6.10 9.30 16.74
C ILE A 98 5.77 10.57 17.52
N GLU A 99 4.58 10.63 18.07
CA GLU A 99 4.23 11.69 19.00
C GLU A 99 5.02 11.50 20.30
N GLY A 100 5.63 12.59 20.75
CA GLY A 100 6.28 12.59 22.04
C GLY A 100 5.27 12.39 23.18
N PRO A 101 5.74 12.04 24.40
CA PRO A 101 4.85 11.95 25.54
C PRO A 101 4.13 13.28 25.74
N ALA A 102 2.81 13.20 25.96
CA ALA A 102 2.02 14.37 26.30
C ALA A 102 2.64 15.02 27.56
N LYS A 103 3.01 16.26 27.40
CA LYS A 103 3.53 17.04 28.55
C LYS A 103 2.39 17.68 29.33
#